data_2dd02692c17d109d14319558cc2cb90c
#
_entry.id   2dd02692c17d109d14319558cc2cb90c
#
_cell.length_a   1.000
_cell.length_b   1.000
_cell.length_c   1.000
_cell.angle_alpha   90.00
_cell.angle_beta   90.00
_cell.angle_gamma   90.00
#
_symmetry.space_group_name_H-M   'P 1'
#
loop_
_entity.id
_entity.type
_entity.pdbx_description
1 polymer ?
#
loop_
_entity_poly.entity_id
_entity_poly.type
_entity_poly.pdbx_seq_one_letter_code
_entity_poly.pdbx_strand_id
1 'polypeptide(L)'
;MKLLARLIILAAISILCACDKFHVSDNGELDGFWQLTSVDTLANGRSADMKEKKIFWAVQTDLLEMRDLTGKHINILFRFDRGPSTLTLSDPVANDRIIYDSLVTNPATLQPYGLSHLRETLQVLHLSSSNMTLQSEQLRMFFRKY
;
A
#
# COMPACT_ATOMS: atom_id res chain seq x y z
N MET A 1 -50.74 14.92 -20.69
CA MET A 1 -49.48 15.62 -20.63
C MET A 1 -48.88 15.72 -19.20
N LYS A 2 -49.62 16.17 -18.20
CA LYS A 2 -49.10 16.30 -16.82
C LYS A 2 -48.74 14.97 -16.15
N LEU A 3 -49.42 13.86 -16.48
CA LEU A 3 -49.13 12.51 -15.95
C LEU A 3 -47.83 11.95 -16.56
N LEU A 4 -47.67 12.12 -17.87
CA LEU A 4 -46.47 11.68 -18.62
C LEU A 4 -45.20 12.41 -18.14
N ALA A 5 -45.31 13.73 -17.90
CA ALA A 5 -44.22 14.52 -17.37
C ALA A 5 -43.79 14.08 -15.96
N ARG A 6 -44.75 13.71 -15.08
CA ARG A 6 -44.47 13.17 -13.74
C ARG A 6 -43.80 11.79 -13.79
N LEU A 7 -44.18 10.93 -14.70
CA LEU A 7 -43.54 9.62 -14.91
C LEU A 7 -42.10 9.75 -15.40
N ILE A 8 -41.84 10.71 -16.31
CA ILE A 8 -40.48 10.96 -16.81
C ILE A 8 -39.58 11.53 -15.70
N ILE A 9 -40.11 12.40 -14.85
CA ILE A 9 -39.34 12.95 -13.72
C ILE A 9 -39.03 11.86 -12.68
N LEU A 10 -39.99 10.95 -12.39
CA LEU A 10 -39.76 9.83 -11.48
C LEU A 10 -38.72 8.83 -12.02
N ALA A 11 -38.73 8.56 -13.33
CA ALA A 11 -37.73 7.71 -13.99
C ALA A 11 -36.34 8.35 -14.01
N ALA A 12 -36.24 9.68 -14.19
CA ALA A 12 -34.97 10.41 -14.15
C ALA A 12 -34.33 10.40 -12.75
N ILE A 13 -35.15 10.46 -11.69
CA ILE A 13 -34.65 10.41 -10.30
C ILE A 13 -34.12 9.01 -9.93
N SER A 14 -34.68 7.95 -10.49
CA SER A 14 -34.22 6.57 -10.23
C SER A 14 -32.86 6.27 -10.87
N ILE A 15 -32.47 6.99 -11.92
CA ILE A 15 -31.16 6.81 -12.59
C ILE A 15 -30.03 7.48 -11.80
N LEU A 16 -30.34 8.46 -10.98
CA LEU A 16 -29.34 9.17 -10.15
C LEU A 16 -28.96 8.41 -8.88
N CYS A 17 -29.68 7.34 -8.52
CA CYS A 17 -29.36 6.47 -7.36
C CYS A 17 -28.47 5.27 -7.71
N ALA A 18 -28.05 5.12 -8.97
CA ALA A 18 -27.01 4.17 -9.35
C ALA A 18 -25.61 4.77 -9.12
N CYS A 19 -25.38 5.36 -7.95
CA CYS A 19 -24.02 5.54 -7.47
C CYS A 19 -23.50 4.16 -7.12
N ASP A 20 -22.65 3.61 -7.97
CA ASP A 20 -21.77 2.50 -7.63
C ASP A 20 -21.24 2.73 -6.22
N LYS A 21 -21.27 1.67 -5.41
CA LYS A 21 -20.57 1.67 -4.13
C LYS A 21 -19.11 1.97 -4.44
N PHE A 22 -18.72 3.23 -4.32
CA PHE A 22 -17.31 3.56 -4.23
C PHE A 22 -16.77 2.70 -3.09
N HIS A 23 -15.91 1.75 -3.39
CA HIS A 23 -15.10 1.08 -2.39
C HIS A 23 -14.19 2.15 -1.78
N VAL A 24 -14.71 2.79 -0.78
CA VAL A 24 -13.90 3.70 0.06
C VAL A 24 -13.00 2.78 0.85
N SER A 25 -11.70 2.97 0.70
CA SER A 25 -10.73 2.29 1.54
C SER A 25 -11.01 2.65 3.01
N ASP A 26 -11.06 1.65 3.88
CA ASP A 26 -11.35 1.80 5.32
C ASP A 26 -10.11 1.54 6.19
N ASN A 27 -8.91 1.60 5.61
CA ASN A 27 -7.65 1.40 6.34
C ASN A 27 -7.27 2.59 7.23
N GLY A 28 -8.10 3.64 7.27
CA GLY A 28 -7.88 4.83 8.09
C GLY A 28 -6.55 5.51 7.72
N GLU A 29 -5.72 5.79 8.72
CA GLU A 29 -4.46 6.51 8.51
C GLU A 29 -3.42 5.73 7.71
N LEU A 30 -3.57 4.40 7.56
CA LEU A 30 -2.67 3.57 6.76
C LEU A 30 -2.78 3.88 5.27
N ASP A 31 -3.96 4.26 4.78
CA ASP A 31 -4.14 4.62 3.38
C ASP A 31 -3.25 5.80 2.98
N GLY A 32 -2.68 5.74 1.80
CA GLY A 32 -1.91 6.84 1.23
C GLY A 32 -0.57 6.42 0.64
N PHE A 33 0.26 7.41 0.40
CA PHE A 33 1.56 7.25 -0.25
C PHE A 33 2.66 7.57 0.76
N TRP A 34 3.46 6.56 1.12
CA TRP A 34 4.43 6.59 2.20
C TRP A 34 5.85 6.48 1.68
N GLN A 35 6.66 7.51 1.89
CA GLN A 35 8.08 7.47 1.59
C GLN A 35 8.84 6.74 2.70
N LEU A 36 9.62 5.72 2.37
CA LEU A 36 10.61 5.14 3.27
C LEU A 36 11.77 6.12 3.46
N THR A 37 11.90 6.69 4.66
CA THR A 37 12.86 7.75 4.95
C THR A 37 14.14 7.24 5.60
N SER A 38 14.04 6.23 6.45
CA SER A 38 15.20 5.58 7.06
C SER A 38 14.91 4.15 7.46
N VAL A 39 15.98 3.36 7.61
CA VAL A 39 15.92 1.96 8.06
C VAL A 39 17.01 1.73 9.10
N ASP A 40 16.62 1.22 10.26
CA ASP A 40 17.55 0.77 11.31
C ASP A 40 17.68 -0.75 11.26
N THR A 41 18.91 -1.24 11.30
CA THR A 41 19.21 -2.67 11.47
C THR A 41 19.25 -3.00 12.95
N LEU A 42 18.34 -3.87 13.41
CA LEU A 42 18.17 -4.15 14.85
C LEU A 42 19.38 -4.84 15.46
N ALA A 43 20.08 -5.70 14.71
CA ALA A 43 21.22 -6.48 15.20
C ALA A 43 22.44 -5.62 15.61
N ASN A 44 22.63 -4.46 14.99
CA ASN A 44 23.83 -3.62 15.20
C ASN A 44 23.54 -2.13 15.40
N GLY A 45 22.26 -1.74 15.39
CA GLY A 45 21.83 -0.35 15.54
C GLY A 45 22.23 0.59 14.40
N ARG A 46 22.70 0.07 13.26
CA ARG A 46 23.02 0.90 12.10
C ARG A 46 21.79 1.49 11.48
N SER A 47 21.81 2.78 11.20
CA SER A 47 20.76 3.50 10.50
C SER A 47 21.20 3.88 9.09
N ALA A 48 20.33 3.69 8.13
CA ALA A 48 20.53 4.09 6.74
C ALA A 48 19.49 5.14 6.34
N ASP A 49 19.94 6.27 5.79
CA ASP A 49 19.05 7.25 5.17
C ASP A 49 18.57 6.71 3.81
N MET A 50 17.24 6.66 3.62
CA MET A 50 16.60 6.10 2.44
C MET A 50 15.95 7.17 1.54
N LYS A 51 15.98 8.44 1.91
CA LYS A 51 15.26 9.51 1.20
C LYS A 51 15.63 9.59 -0.28
N GLU A 52 16.93 9.52 -0.60
CA GLU A 52 17.43 9.58 -1.97
C GLU A 52 17.19 8.29 -2.76
N LYS A 53 16.85 7.19 -2.10
CA LYS A 53 16.47 5.93 -2.76
C LYS A 53 15.09 6.01 -3.39
N LYS A 54 14.25 6.97 -2.96
CA LYS A 54 12.89 7.21 -3.49
C LYS A 54 12.02 5.95 -3.51
N ILE A 55 12.10 5.19 -2.42
CA ILE A 55 11.25 4.01 -2.19
C ILE A 55 9.94 4.45 -1.52
N PHE A 56 8.84 4.02 -2.09
CA PHE A 56 7.49 4.36 -1.60
C PHE A 56 6.63 3.11 -1.44
N TRP A 57 5.74 3.16 -0.46
CA TRP A 57 4.66 2.21 -0.26
C TRP A 57 3.33 2.93 -0.46
N ALA A 58 2.54 2.50 -1.43
CA ALA A 58 1.21 3.03 -1.70
C ALA A 58 0.16 2.05 -1.18
N VAL A 59 -0.67 2.49 -0.26
CA VAL A 59 -1.72 1.66 0.36
C VAL A 59 -3.09 2.19 -0.06
N GLN A 60 -3.90 1.30 -0.60
CA GLN A 60 -5.27 1.60 -0.99
C GLN A 60 -6.11 0.31 -1.02
N THR A 61 -7.29 0.37 -0.42
CA THR A 61 -8.23 -0.77 -0.30
C THR A 61 -7.57 -1.99 0.35
N ASP A 62 -7.36 -3.08 -0.36
CA ASP A 62 -6.75 -4.34 0.10
C ASP A 62 -5.36 -4.59 -0.51
N LEU A 63 -4.79 -3.57 -1.15
CA LEU A 63 -3.53 -3.64 -1.88
C LEU A 63 -2.48 -2.66 -1.33
N LEU A 64 -1.25 -3.13 -1.30
CA LEU A 64 -0.07 -2.34 -0.98
C LEU A 64 0.94 -2.49 -2.14
N GLU A 65 1.27 -1.39 -2.79
CA GLU A 65 2.26 -1.37 -3.85
C GLU A 65 3.56 -0.73 -3.35
N MET A 66 4.66 -1.44 -3.52
CA MET A 66 6.01 -0.94 -3.30
C MET A 66 6.59 -0.43 -4.61
N ARG A 67 7.05 0.81 -4.59
CA ARG A 67 7.53 1.54 -5.77
C ARG A 67 8.95 2.05 -5.57
N ASP A 68 9.77 1.86 -6.58
CA ASP A 68 11.03 2.57 -6.74
C ASP A 68 10.88 3.65 -7.83
N LEU A 69 10.80 4.91 -7.40
CA LEU A 69 10.65 6.03 -8.35
C LEU A 69 11.94 6.35 -9.11
N THR A 70 13.07 5.69 -8.79
CA THR A 70 14.30 5.79 -9.60
C THR A 70 14.29 4.83 -10.80
N GLY A 71 13.36 3.87 -10.81
CA GLY A 71 13.23 2.87 -11.87
C GLY A 71 14.31 1.78 -11.85
N LYS A 72 15.09 1.65 -10.77
CA LYS A 72 16.13 0.61 -10.63
C LYS A 72 15.58 -0.76 -10.27
N HIS A 73 14.41 -0.79 -9.62
CA HIS A 73 13.76 -2.00 -9.16
C HIS A 73 12.32 -2.05 -9.67
N ILE A 74 11.81 -3.25 -9.89
CA ILE A 74 10.43 -3.46 -10.33
C ILE A 74 9.45 -3.10 -9.21
N ASN A 75 8.31 -2.52 -9.55
CA ASN A 75 7.24 -2.31 -8.59
C ASN A 75 6.62 -3.66 -8.18
N ILE A 76 6.25 -3.78 -6.92
CA ILE A 76 5.72 -5.04 -6.37
C ILE A 76 4.40 -4.74 -5.66
N LEU A 77 3.37 -5.49 -6.01
CA LEU A 77 2.05 -5.41 -5.42
C LEU A 77 1.85 -6.55 -4.43
N PHE A 78 1.36 -6.23 -3.24
CA PHE A 78 1.02 -7.17 -2.18
C PHE A 78 -0.46 -7.10 -1.84
N ARG A 79 -1.02 -8.24 -1.41
CA ARG A 79 -2.18 -8.24 -0.52
C ARG A 79 -1.71 -8.04 0.91
N PHE A 80 -2.56 -7.45 1.74
CA PHE A 80 -2.22 -7.29 3.14
C PHE A 80 -3.43 -7.54 4.04
N ASP A 81 -3.12 -8.02 5.26
CA ASP A 81 -4.06 -8.11 6.37
C ASP A 81 -3.60 -7.20 7.50
N ARG A 82 -4.52 -6.41 8.03
CA ARG A 82 -4.26 -5.51 9.15
C ARG A 82 -4.82 -6.09 10.44
N GLY A 83 -3.92 -6.42 11.37
CA GLY A 83 -4.25 -6.71 12.76
C GLY A 83 -4.29 -5.44 13.63
N PRO A 84 -4.58 -5.56 14.94
CA PRO A 84 -4.61 -4.42 15.87
C PRO A 84 -3.28 -3.64 15.94
N SER A 85 -2.16 -4.34 15.85
CA SER A 85 -0.81 -3.77 15.87
C SER A 85 0.13 -4.42 14.86
N THR A 86 -0.41 -5.08 13.85
CA THR A 86 0.36 -5.82 12.85
C THR A 86 -0.13 -5.50 11.44
N LEU A 87 0.79 -5.63 10.49
CA LEU A 87 0.54 -5.56 9.07
C LEU A 87 1.20 -6.79 8.43
N THR A 88 0.40 -7.72 7.93
CA THR A 88 0.90 -8.93 7.25
C THR A 88 0.81 -8.74 5.74
N LEU A 89 1.93 -8.84 5.06
CA LEU A 89 2.03 -8.76 3.59
C LEU A 89 2.10 -10.17 3.03
N SER A 90 1.40 -10.43 1.92
CA SER A 90 1.38 -11.73 1.24
C SER A 90 1.20 -11.60 -0.27
N ASP A 91 1.46 -12.71 -0.96
CA ASP A 91 1.20 -12.89 -2.38
C ASP A 91 1.82 -11.79 -3.28
N PRO A 92 3.15 -11.55 -3.17
CA PRO A 92 3.80 -10.52 -3.96
C PRO A 92 3.77 -10.84 -5.45
N VAL A 93 3.32 -9.88 -6.25
CA VAL A 93 3.35 -9.94 -7.71
C VAL A 93 4.12 -8.75 -8.27
N ALA A 94 4.89 -8.98 -9.31
CA ALA A 94 5.55 -7.91 -10.06
C ALA A 94 4.49 -7.09 -10.78
N ASN A 95 4.40 -5.80 -10.48
CA ASN A 95 3.53 -4.87 -11.19
C ASN A 95 4.31 -4.23 -12.34
N ASP A 96 4.50 -5.00 -13.41
CA ASP A 96 5.22 -4.56 -14.60
C ASP A 96 4.31 -4.70 -15.82
N ARG A 97 4.09 -3.58 -16.52
CA ARG A 97 3.24 -3.53 -17.72
C ARG A 97 3.82 -4.33 -18.91
N ILE A 98 5.10 -4.68 -18.87
CA ILE A 98 5.81 -5.35 -19.97
C ILE A 98 5.82 -6.87 -19.79
N ILE A 99 5.94 -7.35 -18.53
CA ILE A 99 6.13 -8.78 -18.23
C ILE A 99 4.84 -9.45 -17.74
N TYR A 100 3.73 -8.72 -17.61
CA TYR A 100 2.49 -9.10 -16.93
C TYR A 100 2.68 -9.41 -15.43
N ASP A 101 1.61 -9.35 -14.66
CA ASP A 101 1.60 -9.64 -13.24
C ASP A 101 2.11 -11.07 -12.98
N SER A 102 3.39 -11.20 -12.65
CA SER A 102 4.03 -12.48 -12.37
C SER A 102 4.33 -12.60 -10.88
N LEU A 103 4.16 -13.80 -10.32
CA LEU A 103 4.49 -14.07 -8.93
C LEU A 103 5.97 -13.80 -8.65
N VAL A 104 6.25 -13.04 -7.61
CA VAL A 104 7.61 -12.88 -7.10
C VAL A 104 7.94 -14.11 -6.25
N THR A 105 8.94 -14.87 -6.67
CA THR A 105 9.35 -16.11 -6.00
C THR A 105 10.71 -16.00 -5.30
N ASN A 106 11.50 -14.95 -5.63
CA ASN A 106 12.80 -14.71 -5.02
C ASN A 106 12.70 -13.59 -3.96
N PRO A 107 12.89 -13.90 -2.66
CA PRO A 107 12.84 -12.89 -1.60
C PRO A 107 13.85 -11.76 -1.75
N ALA A 108 14.99 -12.00 -2.43
CA ALA A 108 16.00 -10.96 -2.66
C ALA A 108 15.46 -9.76 -3.43
N THR A 109 14.42 -9.95 -4.25
CA THR A 109 13.73 -8.88 -4.98
C THR A 109 13.06 -7.87 -4.04
N LEU A 110 12.75 -8.27 -2.80
CA LEU A 110 12.05 -7.46 -1.80
C LEU A 110 12.99 -6.63 -0.93
N GLN A 111 14.28 -6.95 -0.89
CA GLN A 111 15.27 -6.28 -0.04
C GLN A 111 15.35 -4.75 -0.23
N PRO A 112 15.28 -4.21 -1.45
CA PRO A 112 15.29 -2.75 -1.65
C PRO A 112 14.13 -2.03 -0.95
N TYR A 113 13.03 -2.75 -0.70
CA TYR A 113 11.81 -2.25 -0.07
C TYR A 113 11.76 -2.47 1.44
N GLY A 114 12.79 -3.10 2.03
CA GLY A 114 12.88 -3.37 3.47
C GLY A 114 12.28 -4.69 3.91
N LEU A 115 11.98 -5.60 2.98
CA LEU A 115 11.43 -6.92 3.30
C LEU A 115 12.44 -8.03 3.03
N SER A 116 12.32 -9.13 3.79
CA SER A 116 13.20 -10.30 3.71
C SER A 116 12.47 -11.58 3.28
N HIS A 117 11.15 -11.60 3.37
CA HIS A 117 10.32 -12.77 3.10
C HIS A 117 9.16 -12.46 2.16
N LEU A 118 8.73 -13.45 1.35
CA LEU A 118 7.58 -13.32 0.44
C LEU A 118 6.25 -13.15 1.20
N ARG A 119 6.16 -13.67 2.40
CA ARG A 119 5.13 -13.38 3.38
C ARG A 119 5.79 -12.88 4.65
N GLU A 120 5.45 -11.68 5.08
CA GLU A 120 6.09 -11.05 6.23
C GLU A 120 5.07 -10.32 7.10
N THR A 121 5.17 -10.51 8.41
CA THR A 121 4.33 -9.80 9.39
C THR A 121 5.17 -8.73 10.06
N LEU A 122 4.74 -7.49 9.93
CA LEU A 122 5.38 -6.32 10.50
C LEU A 122 4.60 -5.85 11.73
N GLN A 123 5.32 -5.47 12.79
CA GLN A 123 4.74 -4.75 13.92
C GLN A 123 4.54 -3.29 13.53
N VAL A 124 3.35 -2.75 13.79
CA VAL A 124 3.04 -1.34 13.63
C VAL A 124 3.36 -0.64 14.95
N LEU A 125 4.54 -0.06 15.05
CA LEU A 125 4.99 0.63 16.28
C LEU A 125 4.39 2.02 16.40
N HIS A 126 4.16 2.68 15.27
CA HIS A 126 3.53 4.00 15.20
C HIS A 126 2.80 4.15 13.87
N LEU A 127 1.62 4.75 13.92
CA LEU A 127 0.86 5.14 12.74
C LEU A 127 0.05 6.40 13.06
N SER A 128 0.27 7.44 12.27
CA SER A 128 -0.44 8.72 12.34
C SER A 128 -0.76 9.22 10.93
N SER A 129 -1.42 10.35 10.82
CA SER A 129 -1.72 10.99 9.53
C SER A 129 -0.48 11.36 8.70
N SER A 130 0.71 11.42 9.31
CA SER A 130 1.94 11.90 8.65
C SER A 130 3.14 10.96 8.78
N ASN A 131 3.18 10.09 9.79
CA ASN A 131 4.32 9.23 10.07
C ASN A 131 3.89 7.81 10.39
N MET A 132 4.68 6.85 9.94
CA MET A 132 4.50 5.43 10.22
C MET A 132 5.85 4.80 10.57
N THR A 133 5.85 3.91 11.57
CA THR A 133 7.03 3.11 11.93
C THR A 133 6.60 1.64 11.96
N LEU A 134 7.26 0.85 11.11
CA LEU A 134 7.06 -0.60 11.02
C LEU A 134 8.34 -1.32 11.46
N GLN A 135 8.18 -2.50 12.03
CA GLN A 135 9.31 -3.33 12.46
C GLN A 135 9.12 -4.79 12.04
N SER A 136 10.13 -5.33 11.37
CA SER A 136 10.30 -6.76 11.12
C SER A 136 11.19 -7.38 12.18
N GLU A 137 11.57 -8.65 12.02
CA GLU A 137 12.56 -9.31 12.91
C GLU A 137 13.95 -8.65 12.82
N GLN A 138 14.31 -8.07 11.69
CA GLN A 138 15.66 -7.57 11.41
C GLN A 138 15.75 -6.06 11.30
N LEU A 139 14.68 -5.39 10.87
CA LEU A 139 14.68 -3.99 10.49
C LEU A 139 13.57 -3.22 11.20
N ARG A 140 13.85 -1.95 11.50
CA ARG A 140 12.85 -0.95 11.83
C ARG A 140 12.84 0.09 10.72
N MET A 141 11.68 0.30 10.14
CA MET A 141 11.47 1.16 8.97
C MET A 141 10.65 2.39 9.35
N PHE A 142 11.11 3.54 8.93
CA PHE A 142 10.45 4.82 9.20
C PHE A 142 9.93 5.42 7.90
N PHE A 143 8.67 5.81 7.93
CA PHE A 143 7.98 6.36 6.77
C PHE A 143 7.40 7.74 7.09
N ARG A 144 7.32 8.56 6.05
CA ARG A 144 6.60 9.83 6.06
C ARG A 144 5.54 9.79 4.96
N LYS A 145 4.32 10.22 5.28
CA LYS A 145 3.26 10.39 4.28
C LYS A 145 3.61 11.53 3.33
N TYR A 146 3.36 11.30 2.05
CA TYR A 146 3.70 12.24 0.97
C TYR A 146 2.46 12.98 0.47
#